data_1e45e5fb97a0ead43ddb7e422e4ab09c
#
_entry.id   1e45e5fb97a0ead43ddb7e422e4ab09c
#
_cell.length_a   1.000
_cell.length_b   1.000
_cell.length_c   1.000
_cell.angle_alpha   90.00
_cell.angle_beta   90.00
_cell.angle_gamma   90.00
#
_symmetry.space_group_name_H-M   'P 1'
#
loop_
_entity.id
_entity.type
_entity.pdbx_description
1 polymer ?
#
loop_
_entity_poly.entity_id
_entity_poly.type
_entity_poly.pdbx_seq_one_letter_code
_entity_poly.pdbx_strand_id
1 'polypeptide(L)'
;GSRGLGDVYKRQLLVAYMPWKGYNYEDAIVLNERIVRDDVLTSVHVDEYSLDVRETKRGVEEFTSDIPNVSEEATKDLDDNGIIRVGARVEPGDILIGKISPKGESDPSPEEKLLRAIFGDKAGDVKDSSLKANPSLSGVVIDKKMFARAIKTRQSKQQDKILIAKIDEEYEAKVDDLKDILIDKLLSLTNDKVSMGVKDYTGAEIISRGAKFTQANLRNLEYGDIEISKWTDDEHINMLISQLITNFMRKYKLLDAENKRKKFAITIGDELPSGILQMAKVYIAKKRKIQVGDKLAGRHGNKGIVSKVVRQEDMPFLPNGRPLDIVLNPLGVPSRM
;
A
#
# COMPACT_ATOMS: atom_id res chain seq x y z
N GLY A 1 6.17 -1.22 -14.03
CA GLY A 1 7.59 -1.36 -14.03
C GLY A 1 8.02 -2.37 -15.07
N SER A 2 8.93 -1.98 -15.96
CA SER A 2 9.52 -2.86 -16.95
C SER A 2 10.30 -3.97 -16.23
N ARG A 3 9.79 -5.18 -16.29
CA ARG A 3 10.55 -6.36 -15.86
C ARG A 3 11.64 -6.59 -16.88
N GLY A 4 12.90 -6.51 -16.46
CA GLY A 4 14.04 -6.75 -17.35
C GLY A 4 14.01 -8.16 -17.95
N LEU A 5 14.62 -8.32 -19.11
CA LEU A 5 14.71 -9.60 -19.84
C LEU A 5 15.20 -10.76 -18.97
N GLY A 6 16.02 -10.48 -17.95
CA GLY A 6 16.51 -11.48 -16.99
C GLY A 6 15.40 -12.13 -16.14
N ASP A 7 14.34 -11.43 -15.81
CA ASP A 7 13.22 -11.97 -15.04
C ASP A 7 12.34 -12.92 -15.89
N VAL A 8 12.26 -12.68 -17.19
CA VAL A 8 11.54 -13.56 -18.11
C VAL A 8 12.24 -14.90 -18.25
N TYR A 9 13.57 -14.90 -18.35
CA TYR A 9 14.35 -16.15 -18.46
C TYR A 9 14.35 -16.97 -17.18
N LYS A 10 14.36 -16.37 -16.01
CA LYS A 10 14.34 -17.06 -14.71
C LYS A 10 13.03 -17.81 -14.44
N ARG A 11 11.94 -17.45 -15.13
CA ARG A 11 10.61 -18.04 -14.96
C ARG A 11 10.17 -18.93 -16.12
N GLN A 12 11.05 -19.27 -17.04
CA GLN A 12 10.77 -20.24 -18.09
C GLN A 12 10.71 -21.65 -17.50
N LEU A 13 9.68 -22.40 -17.93
CA LEU A 13 9.45 -23.79 -17.55
C LEU A 13 9.82 -24.69 -18.70
N LEU A 14 10.49 -25.80 -18.40
CA LEU A 14 10.80 -26.84 -19.35
C LEU A 14 9.61 -27.79 -19.46
N VAL A 15 8.95 -27.79 -20.60
CA VAL A 15 7.73 -28.55 -20.87
C VAL A 15 8.02 -29.71 -21.83
N ALA A 16 7.57 -30.92 -21.51
CA ALA A 16 7.58 -32.04 -22.43
C ALA A 16 6.16 -32.45 -22.80
N TYR A 17 5.97 -32.79 -24.07
CA TYR A 17 4.78 -33.41 -24.62
C TYR A 17 5.02 -34.92 -24.77
N MET A 18 4.65 -35.66 -23.75
CA MET A 18 4.82 -37.11 -23.71
C MET A 18 3.78 -37.77 -22.80
N PRO A 19 3.29 -38.96 -23.08
CA PRO A 19 2.48 -39.71 -22.13
C PRO A 19 3.36 -40.12 -20.95
N TRP A 20 2.83 -39.96 -19.72
CA TRP A 20 3.58 -40.30 -18.52
C TRP A 20 2.73 -41.05 -17.49
N LYS A 21 2.89 -42.37 -17.40
CA LYS A 21 2.24 -43.23 -16.41
C LYS A 21 0.71 -43.07 -16.29
N GLY A 22 0.04 -42.53 -17.31
CA GLY A 22 -1.39 -42.22 -17.29
C GLY A 22 -1.80 -40.96 -16.51
N TYR A 23 -0.88 -40.31 -15.78
CA TYR A 23 -1.21 -39.14 -14.96
C TYR A 23 -1.49 -37.86 -15.75
N ASN A 24 -1.16 -37.82 -17.02
CA ASN A 24 -1.47 -36.73 -17.93
C ASN A 24 -2.47 -37.08 -19.02
N TYR A 25 -3.36 -38.03 -18.73
CA TYR A 25 -4.45 -38.41 -19.65
C TYR A 25 -5.37 -37.22 -19.92
N GLU A 26 -5.79 -37.07 -21.16
CA GLU A 26 -6.56 -35.91 -21.67
C GLU A 26 -5.86 -34.57 -21.36
N ASP A 27 -6.51 -33.70 -20.56
CA ASP A 27 -6.03 -32.38 -20.19
C ASP A 27 -5.34 -32.34 -18.80
N ALA A 28 -4.97 -33.50 -18.26
CA ALA A 28 -4.29 -33.57 -16.99
C ALA A 28 -2.81 -33.13 -17.13
N ILE A 29 -2.32 -32.43 -16.13
CA ILE A 29 -0.99 -31.83 -16.10
C ILE A 29 -0.21 -32.44 -14.94
N VAL A 30 1.00 -32.89 -15.20
CA VAL A 30 1.95 -33.33 -14.17
C VAL A 30 2.98 -32.23 -13.94
N LEU A 31 3.17 -31.86 -12.69
CA LEU A 31 4.11 -30.80 -12.28
C LEU A 31 5.27 -31.38 -11.48
N ASN A 32 6.44 -30.77 -11.64
CA ASN A 32 7.59 -30.97 -10.80
C ASN A 32 7.42 -30.26 -9.46
N GLU A 33 7.77 -30.90 -8.35
CA GLU A 33 7.76 -30.33 -6.99
C GLU A 33 8.59 -29.02 -6.91
N ARG A 34 9.63 -28.88 -7.72
CA ARG A 34 10.43 -27.64 -7.81
C ARG A 34 9.57 -26.40 -8.04
N ILE A 35 8.52 -26.50 -8.86
CA ILE A 35 7.61 -25.38 -9.16
C ILE A 35 6.90 -24.90 -7.89
N VAL A 36 6.53 -25.81 -7.02
CA VAL A 36 5.85 -25.51 -5.74
C VAL A 36 6.85 -25.00 -4.70
N ARG A 37 8.02 -25.65 -4.62
CA ARG A 37 9.08 -25.34 -3.66
C ARG A 37 9.68 -23.96 -3.91
N ASP A 38 10.02 -23.68 -5.17
CA ASP A 38 10.69 -22.43 -5.58
C ASP A 38 9.69 -21.29 -5.89
N ASP A 39 8.41 -21.46 -5.52
CA ASP A 39 7.34 -20.48 -5.70
C ASP A 39 7.20 -19.95 -7.15
N VAL A 40 7.42 -20.79 -8.17
CA VAL A 40 7.46 -20.37 -9.58
C VAL A 40 6.07 -19.95 -10.08
N LEU A 41 5.04 -20.71 -9.73
CA LEU A 41 3.64 -20.46 -10.07
C LEU A 41 2.81 -20.05 -8.84
N THR A 42 3.44 -19.52 -7.82
CA THR A 42 2.75 -19.02 -6.63
C THR A 42 2.17 -17.64 -6.91
N SER A 43 0.94 -17.40 -6.45
CA SER A 43 0.25 -16.13 -6.56
C SER A 43 0.04 -15.51 -5.19
N VAL A 44 0.11 -14.17 -5.13
CA VAL A 44 -0.25 -13.38 -3.96
C VAL A 44 -1.55 -12.66 -4.27
N HIS A 45 -2.55 -12.88 -3.45
CA HIS A 45 -3.84 -12.23 -3.52
C HIS A 45 -3.97 -11.26 -2.35
N VAL A 46 -4.44 -10.05 -2.64
CA VAL A 46 -4.74 -9.04 -1.63
C VAL A 46 -6.23 -8.81 -1.63
N ASP A 47 -6.89 -9.18 -0.54
CA ASP A 47 -8.31 -8.99 -0.36
C ASP A 47 -8.55 -7.77 0.55
N GLU A 48 -9.50 -6.90 0.16
CA GLU A 48 -9.93 -5.74 0.95
C GLU A 48 -11.17 -6.10 1.76
N TYR A 49 -11.13 -5.82 3.06
CA TYR A 49 -12.25 -5.95 3.98
C TYR A 49 -12.58 -4.59 4.53
N SER A 50 -13.81 -4.14 4.35
CA SER A 50 -14.26 -2.83 4.81
C SER A 50 -15.48 -2.95 5.71
N LEU A 51 -15.54 -2.11 6.74
CA LEU A 51 -16.67 -1.97 7.64
C LEU A 51 -16.91 -0.48 7.90
N ASP A 52 -18.16 -0.07 7.94
CA ASP A 52 -18.57 1.30 8.19
C ASP A 52 -19.33 1.44 9.52
N VAL A 53 -19.22 2.61 10.10
CA VAL A 53 -19.94 3.04 11.29
C VAL A 53 -20.97 4.08 10.88
N ARG A 54 -22.23 3.87 11.29
CA ARG A 54 -23.36 4.71 10.93
C ARG A 54 -24.06 5.25 12.19
N GLU A 55 -24.71 6.39 12.00
CA GLU A 55 -25.68 6.85 12.96
C GLU A 55 -27.00 6.11 12.73
N THR A 56 -27.47 5.39 13.74
CA THR A 56 -28.76 4.68 13.70
C THR A 56 -29.79 5.40 14.58
N LYS A 57 -31.06 5.12 14.35
CA LYS A 57 -32.15 5.65 15.19
C LYS A 57 -32.05 5.24 16.69
N ARG A 58 -31.25 4.22 16.98
CA ARG A 58 -31.02 3.68 18.33
C ARG A 58 -29.74 4.18 18.99
N GLY A 59 -28.96 4.97 18.29
CA GLY A 59 -27.65 5.50 18.73
C GLY A 59 -26.59 5.35 17.65
N VAL A 60 -25.39 5.78 17.98
CA VAL A 60 -24.24 5.74 17.10
C VAL A 60 -23.52 4.40 17.28
N GLU A 61 -23.19 3.74 16.18
CA GLU A 61 -22.28 2.59 16.19
C GLU A 61 -20.84 3.07 16.50
N GLU A 62 -20.00 2.18 16.99
CA GLU A 62 -18.64 2.53 17.37
C GLU A 62 -17.67 1.40 17.01
N PHE A 63 -16.46 1.77 16.55
CA PHE A 63 -15.34 0.85 16.46
C PHE A 63 -14.65 0.75 17.82
N THR A 64 -14.48 -0.47 18.31
CA THR A 64 -13.84 -0.72 19.60
C THR A 64 -13.25 -2.13 19.67
N SER A 65 -12.22 -2.29 20.49
CA SER A 65 -11.68 -3.59 20.87
C SER A 65 -12.47 -4.24 22.04
N ASP A 66 -13.27 -3.43 22.77
CA ASP A 66 -14.11 -3.88 23.87
C ASP A 66 -15.46 -4.43 23.34
N ILE A 67 -15.44 -5.68 22.91
CA ILE A 67 -16.59 -6.35 22.28
C ILE A 67 -17.24 -7.27 23.32
N PRO A 68 -18.56 -7.17 23.54
CA PRO A 68 -19.25 -8.02 24.51
C PRO A 68 -19.21 -9.49 24.10
N ASN A 69 -19.06 -10.38 25.09
CA ASN A 69 -19.05 -11.84 24.93
C ASN A 69 -17.90 -12.40 24.06
N VAL A 70 -16.79 -11.67 23.98
CA VAL A 70 -15.57 -12.10 23.29
C VAL A 70 -14.43 -12.21 24.30
N SER A 71 -13.60 -13.24 24.18
CA SER A 71 -12.43 -13.42 25.06
C SER A 71 -11.32 -12.41 24.72
N GLU A 72 -10.52 -12.03 25.71
CA GLU A 72 -9.35 -11.16 25.52
C GLU A 72 -8.35 -11.75 24.50
N GLU A 73 -8.30 -13.07 24.40
CA GLU A 73 -7.43 -13.74 23.44
C GLU A 73 -7.85 -13.49 21.99
N ALA A 74 -9.15 -13.41 21.72
CA ALA A 74 -9.67 -13.11 20.39
C ALA A 74 -9.51 -11.63 19.98
N THR A 75 -9.29 -10.72 20.93
CA THR A 75 -9.10 -9.29 20.70
C THR A 75 -7.64 -8.83 20.82
N LYS A 76 -6.70 -9.73 21.15
CA LYS A 76 -5.27 -9.41 21.39
C LYS A 76 -4.56 -8.71 20.23
N ASP A 77 -5.00 -8.99 19.00
CA ASP A 77 -4.42 -8.42 17.78
C ASP A 77 -5.15 -7.15 17.30
N LEU A 78 -6.18 -6.70 18.03
CA LEU A 78 -6.87 -5.44 17.76
C LEU A 78 -6.12 -4.26 18.42
N ASP A 79 -6.14 -3.11 17.76
CA ASP A 79 -5.68 -1.85 18.34
C ASP A 79 -6.78 -1.17 19.16
N ASP A 80 -6.47 0.00 19.75
CA ASP A 80 -7.41 0.77 20.55
C ASP A 80 -8.67 1.20 19.76
N ASN A 81 -8.58 1.26 18.43
CA ASN A 81 -9.70 1.54 17.54
C ASN A 81 -10.45 0.28 17.08
N GLY A 82 -10.15 -0.86 17.65
CA GLY A 82 -10.79 -2.13 17.28
C GLY A 82 -10.38 -2.69 15.90
N ILE A 83 -9.30 -2.18 15.29
CA ILE A 83 -8.84 -2.64 13.98
C ILE A 83 -7.62 -3.54 14.18
N ILE A 84 -7.57 -4.66 13.46
CA ILE A 84 -6.46 -5.60 13.54
C ILE A 84 -5.12 -4.92 13.16
N ARG A 85 -4.05 -5.23 13.88
CA ARG A 85 -2.73 -4.65 13.65
C ARG A 85 -2.09 -5.15 12.35
N VAL A 86 -1.28 -4.32 11.73
CA VAL A 86 -0.48 -4.70 10.56
C VAL A 86 0.56 -5.76 10.97
N GLY A 87 0.71 -6.80 10.14
CA GLY A 87 1.59 -7.94 10.41
C GLY A 87 0.92 -9.07 11.19
N ALA A 88 -0.31 -8.92 11.68
CA ALA A 88 -1.05 -9.99 12.32
C ALA A 88 -1.37 -11.10 11.32
N ARG A 89 -1.27 -12.35 11.78
CA ARG A 89 -1.72 -13.52 11.03
C ARG A 89 -3.20 -13.72 11.31
N VAL A 90 -3.98 -13.85 10.24
CA VAL A 90 -5.43 -14.03 10.30
C VAL A 90 -5.78 -15.47 10.01
N GLU A 91 -6.64 -16.02 10.87
CA GLU A 91 -7.25 -17.34 10.74
C GLU A 91 -8.78 -17.23 10.61
N PRO A 92 -9.48 -18.26 10.09
CA PRO A 92 -10.91 -18.25 9.99
C PRO A 92 -11.60 -18.01 11.36
N GLY A 93 -12.47 -17.01 11.42
CA GLY A 93 -13.19 -16.64 12.63
C GLY A 93 -12.59 -15.50 13.44
N ASP A 94 -11.34 -15.10 13.15
CA ASP A 94 -10.70 -13.96 13.81
C ASP A 94 -11.46 -12.65 13.53
N ILE A 95 -11.42 -11.73 14.49
CA ILE A 95 -12.02 -10.41 14.34
C ILE A 95 -11.05 -9.51 13.58
N LEU A 96 -11.50 -9.01 12.43
CA LEU A 96 -10.73 -8.06 11.61
C LEU A 96 -10.98 -6.62 12.02
N ILE A 97 -12.24 -6.28 12.27
CA ILE A 97 -12.68 -4.95 12.70
C ILE A 97 -13.76 -5.13 13.74
N GLY A 98 -13.47 -4.72 14.97
CA GLY A 98 -14.40 -4.73 16.07
C GLY A 98 -15.41 -3.59 15.97
N LYS A 99 -16.68 -3.90 15.97
CA LYS A 99 -17.78 -2.93 15.96
C LYS A 99 -18.89 -3.34 16.90
N ILE A 100 -19.39 -2.37 17.64
CA ILE A 100 -20.59 -2.52 18.47
C ILE A 100 -21.72 -1.65 17.93
N SER A 101 -22.93 -2.17 17.99
CA SER A 101 -24.15 -1.45 17.61
C SER A 101 -25.09 -1.39 18.81
N PRO A 102 -25.73 -0.22 19.11
CA PRO A 102 -26.62 -0.09 20.23
C PRO A 102 -27.87 -0.96 20.03
N LYS A 103 -28.28 -1.67 21.07
CA LYS A 103 -29.57 -2.35 21.14
C LYS A 103 -30.67 -1.32 21.46
N GLY A 104 -31.86 -1.53 20.90
CA GLY A 104 -33.04 -0.72 21.31
C GLY A 104 -33.43 -0.99 22.76
N GLU A 105 -34.03 0.00 23.39
CA GLU A 105 -34.65 -0.17 24.70
C GLU A 105 -35.74 -1.27 24.63
N SER A 106 -35.43 -2.44 25.14
CA SER A 106 -36.37 -3.50 25.46
C SER A 106 -36.15 -3.88 26.93
N ASP A 107 -37.20 -4.23 27.63
CA ASP A 107 -37.05 -4.75 28.98
C ASP A 107 -36.09 -5.94 28.97
N PRO A 108 -34.97 -5.87 29.73
CA PRO A 108 -33.97 -6.92 29.70
C PRO A 108 -34.52 -8.24 30.17
N SER A 109 -34.32 -9.29 29.38
CA SER A 109 -34.67 -10.66 29.77
C SER A 109 -33.92 -11.10 31.02
N PRO A 110 -34.43 -12.09 31.78
CA PRO A 110 -33.72 -12.61 32.95
C PRO A 110 -32.27 -13.04 32.62
N GLU A 111 -32.02 -13.56 31.42
CA GLU A 111 -30.71 -13.96 30.93
C GLU A 111 -29.81 -12.74 30.66
N GLU A 112 -30.36 -11.65 30.12
CA GLU A 112 -29.64 -10.40 29.94
C GLU A 112 -29.28 -9.73 31.26
N LYS A 113 -30.15 -9.80 32.27
CA LYS A 113 -29.85 -9.34 33.64
C LYS A 113 -28.70 -10.12 34.26
N LEU A 114 -28.62 -11.42 34.01
CA LEU A 114 -27.53 -12.28 34.48
C LEU A 114 -26.22 -11.94 33.74
N LEU A 115 -26.27 -11.72 32.44
CA LEU A 115 -25.11 -11.30 31.63
C LEU A 115 -24.58 -9.94 32.06
N ARG A 116 -25.44 -8.97 32.37
CA ARG A 116 -25.04 -7.68 32.93
C ARG A 116 -24.31 -7.83 34.27
N ALA A 117 -24.80 -8.73 35.12
CA ALA A 117 -24.18 -8.99 36.41
C ALA A 117 -22.80 -9.65 36.33
N ILE A 118 -22.55 -10.44 35.28
CA ILE A 118 -21.30 -11.17 35.08
C ILE A 118 -20.28 -10.34 34.28
N PHE A 119 -20.70 -9.66 33.20
CA PHE A 119 -19.88 -9.00 32.23
C PHE A 119 -19.96 -7.45 32.25
N GLY A 120 -20.68 -6.87 33.22
CA GLY A 120 -20.90 -5.43 33.37
C GLY A 120 -22.03 -4.85 32.53
N ASP A 121 -22.38 -3.58 32.79
CA ASP A 121 -23.56 -2.90 32.23
C ASP A 121 -23.53 -2.80 30.70
N LYS A 122 -22.34 -2.71 30.08
CA LYS A 122 -22.19 -2.62 28.62
C LYS A 122 -22.65 -3.86 27.87
N ALA A 123 -22.59 -5.05 28.47
CA ALA A 123 -22.96 -6.31 27.82
C ALA A 123 -24.46 -6.43 27.46
N GLY A 124 -25.33 -5.64 28.11
CA GLY A 124 -26.76 -5.62 27.86
C GLY A 124 -27.21 -4.62 26.79
N ASP A 125 -26.47 -3.54 26.59
CA ASP A 125 -26.94 -2.38 25.81
C ASP A 125 -26.44 -2.37 24.37
N VAL A 126 -25.43 -3.18 24.05
CA VAL A 126 -24.83 -3.22 22.73
C VAL A 126 -24.78 -4.63 22.15
N LYS A 127 -24.77 -4.72 20.83
CA LYS A 127 -24.68 -5.97 20.06
C LYS A 127 -23.34 -5.99 19.31
N ASP A 128 -22.68 -7.15 19.31
CA ASP A 128 -21.52 -7.40 18.44
C ASP A 128 -21.94 -7.34 16.96
N SER A 129 -21.35 -6.44 16.22
CA SER A 129 -21.51 -6.25 14.78
C SER A 129 -20.14 -6.26 14.07
N SER A 130 -19.16 -6.90 14.69
CA SER A 130 -17.78 -6.96 14.21
C SER A 130 -17.66 -7.74 12.90
N LEU A 131 -16.71 -7.34 12.08
CA LEU A 131 -16.35 -8.06 10.87
C LEU A 131 -15.36 -9.17 11.22
N LYS A 132 -15.76 -10.41 10.99
CA LYS A 132 -14.95 -11.61 11.25
C LYS A 132 -14.40 -12.18 9.95
N ALA A 133 -13.26 -12.85 10.04
CA ALA A 133 -12.63 -13.53 8.93
C ALA A 133 -13.52 -14.67 8.40
N ASN A 134 -13.71 -14.70 7.09
CA ASN A 134 -14.46 -15.76 6.42
C ASN A 134 -13.74 -17.14 6.59
N PRO A 135 -14.48 -18.27 6.51
CA PRO A 135 -13.89 -19.60 6.68
C PRO A 135 -12.75 -19.95 5.70
N SER A 136 -12.72 -19.27 4.55
CA SER A 136 -11.65 -19.46 3.54
C SER A 136 -10.51 -18.46 3.64
N LEU A 137 -10.53 -17.57 4.62
CA LEU A 137 -9.53 -16.54 4.79
C LEU A 137 -8.41 -17.01 5.71
N SER A 138 -7.20 -17.10 5.15
CA SER A 138 -5.96 -17.28 5.90
C SER A 138 -4.90 -16.44 5.24
N GLY A 139 -4.28 -15.52 5.99
CA GLY A 139 -3.32 -14.58 5.43
C GLY A 139 -2.65 -13.71 6.47
N VAL A 140 -2.03 -12.64 6.01
CA VAL A 140 -1.35 -11.65 6.86
C VAL A 140 -1.86 -10.28 6.52
N VAL A 141 -2.14 -9.47 7.53
CA VAL A 141 -2.55 -8.07 7.36
C VAL A 141 -1.35 -7.25 6.88
N ILE A 142 -1.47 -6.64 5.71
CA ILE A 142 -0.41 -5.84 5.10
C ILE A 142 -0.60 -4.34 5.30
N ASP A 143 -1.85 -3.88 5.37
CA ASP A 143 -2.17 -2.47 5.57
C ASP A 143 -3.55 -2.32 6.20
N LYS A 144 -3.75 -1.20 6.90
CA LYS A 144 -5.05 -0.78 7.43
C LYS A 144 -5.25 0.70 7.19
N LYS A 145 -6.48 1.10 6.92
CA LYS A 145 -6.85 2.50 6.73
C LYS A 145 -8.13 2.79 7.50
N MET A 146 -8.14 3.90 8.19
CA MET A 146 -9.32 4.42 8.87
C MET A 146 -9.67 5.78 8.28
N PHE A 147 -10.90 5.94 7.88
CA PHE A 147 -11.48 7.18 7.36
C PHE A 147 -12.51 7.66 8.35
N ALA A 148 -12.46 8.93 8.69
CA ALA A 148 -13.40 9.54 9.63
C ALA A 148 -13.88 10.88 9.09
N ARG A 149 -15.18 11.13 9.23
CA ARG A 149 -15.74 12.44 8.95
C ARG A 149 -15.36 13.40 10.08
N ALA A 150 -14.81 14.57 9.75
CA ALA A 150 -14.42 15.56 10.74
C ALA A 150 -15.64 16.12 11.49
N ILE A 151 -15.78 15.76 12.76
CA ILE A 151 -16.78 16.36 13.66
C ILE A 151 -16.17 17.60 14.30
N LYS A 152 -16.61 18.80 13.88
CA LYS A 152 -16.04 20.09 14.30
C LYS A 152 -16.58 20.55 15.65
N THR A 153 -16.11 19.99 16.74
CA THR A 153 -16.30 20.54 18.08
C THR A 153 -15.29 21.67 18.38
N ARG A 154 -15.54 22.49 19.41
CA ARG A 154 -14.58 23.55 19.81
C ARG A 154 -13.20 22.98 20.20
N GLN A 155 -13.16 21.84 20.88
CA GLN A 155 -11.92 21.16 21.29
C GLN A 155 -11.18 20.57 20.09
N SER A 156 -11.88 19.95 19.15
CA SER A 156 -11.30 19.43 17.93
C SER A 156 -10.64 20.54 17.07
N LYS A 157 -11.29 21.71 16.97
CA LYS A 157 -10.70 22.87 16.26
C LYS A 157 -9.39 23.40 16.86
N GLN A 158 -9.22 23.27 18.18
CA GLN A 158 -7.94 23.62 18.83
C GLN A 158 -6.86 22.57 18.55
N GLN A 159 -7.21 21.30 18.61
CA GLN A 159 -6.31 20.19 18.26
C GLN A 159 -5.90 20.25 16.80
N ASP A 160 -6.84 20.51 15.89
CA ASP A 160 -6.57 20.68 14.45
C ASP A 160 -5.55 21.81 14.19
N LYS A 161 -5.67 22.95 14.90
CA LYS A 161 -4.72 24.04 14.78
C LYS A 161 -3.31 23.64 15.21
N ILE A 162 -3.18 22.88 16.29
CA ILE A 162 -1.88 22.41 16.79
C ILE A 162 -1.27 21.42 15.78
N LEU A 163 -2.08 20.48 15.24
CA LEU A 163 -1.63 19.54 14.23
C LEU A 163 -1.21 20.22 12.93
N ILE A 164 -1.99 21.22 12.48
CA ILE A 164 -1.64 21.99 11.28
C ILE A 164 -0.33 22.74 11.50
N ALA A 165 -0.14 23.39 12.67
CA ALA A 165 1.11 24.08 12.98
C ALA A 165 2.32 23.14 12.97
N LYS A 166 2.17 21.91 13.51
CA LYS A 166 3.23 20.91 13.47
C LYS A 166 3.56 20.44 12.05
N ILE A 167 2.53 20.27 11.21
CA ILE A 167 2.73 19.92 9.80
C ILE A 167 3.44 21.04 9.04
N ASP A 168 3.14 22.30 9.37
CA ASP A 168 3.83 23.46 8.78
C ASP A 168 5.30 23.49 9.18
N GLU A 169 5.61 23.28 10.45
CA GLU A 169 6.98 23.20 10.94
C GLU A 169 7.78 22.08 10.25
N GLU A 170 7.19 20.88 10.13
CA GLU A 170 7.81 19.77 9.40
C GLU A 170 8.02 20.06 7.91
N TYR A 171 7.09 20.81 7.30
CA TYR A 171 7.19 21.20 5.90
C TYR A 171 8.29 22.25 5.69
N GLU A 172 8.34 23.29 6.54
CA GLU A 172 9.38 24.32 6.48
C GLU A 172 10.77 23.70 6.64
N ALA A 173 10.96 22.82 7.62
CA ALA A 173 12.22 22.11 7.81
C ALA A 173 12.65 21.33 6.56
N LYS A 174 11.74 20.58 5.93
CA LYS A 174 12.04 19.83 4.69
C LYS A 174 12.34 20.71 3.50
N VAL A 175 11.70 21.88 3.41
CA VAL A 175 11.95 22.87 2.35
C VAL A 175 13.32 23.52 2.56
N ASP A 176 13.69 23.83 3.79
CA ASP A 176 15.00 24.39 4.12
C ASP A 176 16.13 23.40 3.82
N ASP A 177 15.99 22.12 4.23
CA ASP A 177 16.93 21.07 3.87
C ASP A 177 17.11 20.94 2.35
N LEU A 178 16.02 21.05 1.61
CA LEU A 178 16.01 20.94 0.15
C LEU A 178 16.68 22.14 -0.52
N LYS A 179 16.49 23.34 0.05
CA LYS A 179 17.16 24.57 -0.37
C LYS A 179 18.67 24.50 -0.09
N ASP A 180 19.08 24.06 1.09
CA ASP A 180 20.48 23.93 1.46
C ASP A 180 21.23 22.96 0.53
N ILE A 181 20.63 21.80 0.20
CA ILE A 181 21.19 20.87 -0.80
C ILE A 181 21.32 21.51 -2.19
N LEU A 182 20.35 22.34 -2.59
CA LEU A 182 20.43 23.05 -3.87
C LEU A 182 21.57 24.06 -3.87
N ILE A 183 21.67 24.86 -2.80
CA ILE A 183 22.68 25.91 -2.63
C ILE A 183 24.08 25.31 -2.67
N ASP A 184 24.33 24.23 -1.93
CA ASP A 184 25.62 23.53 -1.92
C ASP A 184 26.02 23.04 -3.32
N LYS A 185 25.08 22.49 -4.08
CA LYS A 185 25.32 22.08 -5.46
C LYS A 185 25.54 23.26 -6.40
N LEU A 186 24.79 24.32 -6.26
CA LEU A 186 24.98 25.53 -7.06
C LEU A 186 26.35 26.17 -6.77
N LEU A 187 26.75 26.27 -5.51
CA LEU A 187 28.07 26.76 -5.13
C LEU A 187 29.20 25.90 -5.71
N SER A 188 29.04 24.59 -5.70
CA SER A 188 30.05 23.68 -6.29
C SER A 188 30.20 23.87 -7.81
N LEU A 189 29.11 24.20 -8.52
CA LEU A 189 29.13 24.48 -9.98
C LEU A 189 29.59 25.88 -10.32
N THR A 190 29.32 26.85 -9.47
CA THR A 190 29.66 28.28 -9.68
C THR A 190 30.94 28.70 -8.99
N ASN A 191 31.70 27.74 -8.42
CA ASN A 191 33.00 28.05 -7.80
C ASN A 191 33.91 28.71 -8.82
N ASP A 192 34.56 29.81 -8.43
CA ASP A 192 35.43 30.64 -9.28
C ASP A 192 34.76 31.30 -10.51
N LYS A 193 33.44 31.25 -10.64
CA LYS A 193 32.68 31.95 -11.68
C LYS A 193 32.05 33.24 -11.15
N VAL A 194 31.92 34.19 -12.06
CA VAL A 194 31.22 35.47 -11.79
C VAL A 194 29.86 35.49 -12.45
N SER A 195 28.90 36.15 -11.82
CA SER A 195 27.55 36.29 -12.36
C SER A 195 27.52 37.11 -13.62
N MET A 196 26.79 36.71 -14.63
CA MET A 196 26.41 37.47 -15.80
C MET A 196 25.18 38.34 -15.60
N GLY A 197 24.67 38.38 -14.35
CA GLY A 197 23.43 39.06 -13.97
C GLY A 197 22.27 38.06 -13.88
N VAL A 198 21.87 37.67 -12.67
CA VAL A 198 20.68 36.86 -12.45
C VAL A 198 19.47 37.77 -12.37
N LYS A 199 18.50 37.55 -13.25
CA LYS A 199 17.28 38.39 -13.36
C LYS A 199 16.05 37.59 -12.97
N ASP A 200 15.04 38.28 -12.48
CA ASP A 200 13.71 37.74 -12.37
C ASP A 200 12.96 37.84 -13.71
N TYR A 201 11.78 37.29 -13.79
CA TYR A 201 10.92 37.39 -14.98
C TYR A 201 10.43 38.80 -15.27
N THR A 202 10.57 39.75 -14.30
CA THR A 202 10.26 41.17 -14.50
C THR A 202 11.44 41.96 -15.10
N GLY A 203 12.61 41.36 -15.19
CA GLY A 203 13.84 41.95 -15.71
C GLY A 203 14.71 42.65 -14.67
N ALA A 204 14.32 42.59 -13.38
CA ALA A 204 15.13 43.16 -12.30
C ALA A 204 16.34 42.26 -11.98
N GLU A 205 17.53 42.87 -11.83
CA GLU A 205 18.73 42.12 -11.45
C GLU A 205 18.74 41.86 -9.95
N ILE A 206 18.65 40.57 -9.57
CA ILE A 206 18.73 40.13 -8.17
C ILE A 206 20.20 39.90 -7.77
N ILE A 207 21.00 39.34 -8.65
CA ILE A 207 22.47 39.24 -8.47
C ILE A 207 23.12 40.04 -9.59
N SER A 208 23.85 41.09 -9.22
CA SER A 208 24.47 42.01 -10.18
C SER A 208 25.52 41.30 -11.02
N ARG A 209 25.70 41.77 -12.25
CA ARG A 209 26.74 41.30 -13.16
C ARG A 209 28.14 41.51 -12.55
N GLY A 210 28.97 40.47 -12.58
CA GLY A 210 30.31 40.50 -11.99
C GLY A 210 30.40 40.17 -10.51
N ALA A 211 29.26 39.98 -9.83
CA ALA A 211 29.23 39.57 -8.44
C ALA A 211 29.56 38.06 -8.31
N LYS A 212 30.20 37.67 -7.21
CA LYS A 212 30.42 36.27 -6.86
C LYS A 212 29.19 35.64 -6.29
N PHE A 213 28.97 34.36 -6.59
CA PHE A 213 27.90 33.57 -5.98
C PHE A 213 28.30 33.24 -4.54
N THR A 214 27.48 33.68 -3.59
CA THR A 214 27.65 33.41 -2.17
C THR A 214 26.43 32.67 -1.64
N GLN A 215 26.61 31.92 -0.56
CA GLN A 215 25.50 31.20 0.09
C GLN A 215 24.36 32.17 0.45
N ALA A 216 24.68 33.36 0.95
CA ALA A 216 23.68 34.37 1.32
C ALA A 216 22.85 34.85 0.12
N ASN A 217 23.53 35.14 -1.02
CA ASN A 217 22.83 35.57 -2.22
C ASN A 217 21.93 34.48 -2.80
N LEU A 218 22.38 33.22 -2.80
CA LEU A 218 21.61 32.09 -3.30
C LEU A 218 20.44 31.74 -2.38
N ARG A 219 20.58 31.90 -1.05
CA ARG A 219 19.50 31.60 -0.10
C ARG A 219 18.33 32.54 -0.21
N ASN A 220 18.59 33.81 -0.58
CA ASN A 220 17.57 34.85 -0.74
C ASN A 220 16.83 34.78 -2.09
N LEU A 221 17.22 33.87 -2.99
CA LEU A 221 16.57 33.73 -4.29
C LEU A 221 15.23 32.97 -4.19
N GLU A 222 14.22 33.50 -4.84
CA GLU A 222 12.97 32.79 -5.09
C GLU A 222 13.06 32.04 -6.42
N TYR A 223 13.47 30.78 -6.35
CA TYR A 223 13.75 29.92 -7.51
C TYR A 223 12.56 29.70 -8.47
N GLY A 224 11.34 30.06 -8.05
CA GLY A 224 10.15 30.05 -8.89
C GLY A 224 10.04 31.18 -9.90
N ASP A 225 10.67 32.32 -9.60
CA ASP A 225 10.47 33.57 -10.32
C ASP A 225 11.70 34.10 -11.03
N ILE A 226 12.72 33.24 -11.17
CA ILE A 226 14.03 33.62 -11.71
C ILE A 226 14.21 33.11 -13.14
N GLU A 227 14.83 33.93 -14.01
CA GLU A 227 15.29 33.50 -15.31
C GLU A 227 16.54 32.61 -15.20
N ILE A 228 16.40 31.35 -15.68
CA ILE A 228 17.40 30.29 -15.45
C ILE A 228 18.47 30.23 -16.56
N SER A 229 18.37 31.07 -17.61
CA SER A 229 19.08 30.87 -18.87
C SER A 229 20.53 31.33 -18.93
N LYS A 230 20.94 32.33 -18.15
CA LYS A 230 22.25 32.99 -18.30
C LYS A 230 22.85 33.45 -16.97
N TRP A 231 23.26 32.51 -16.14
CA TRP A 231 23.88 32.81 -14.85
C TRP A 231 25.38 33.03 -14.95
N THR A 232 26.04 32.29 -15.86
CA THR A 232 27.48 32.33 -16.07
C THR A 232 27.81 32.48 -17.57
N ASP A 233 29.09 32.72 -17.90
CA ASP A 233 29.60 32.77 -19.25
C ASP A 233 29.72 31.38 -19.93
N ASP A 234 29.59 30.30 -19.15
CA ASP A 234 29.72 28.92 -19.59
C ASP A 234 28.35 28.29 -19.84
N GLU A 235 28.07 27.97 -21.10
CA GLU A 235 26.77 27.42 -21.53
C GLU A 235 26.48 26.03 -20.92
N HIS A 236 27.55 25.20 -20.75
CA HIS A 236 27.40 23.88 -20.14
C HIS A 236 27.00 23.99 -18.65
N ILE A 237 27.61 24.93 -17.90
CA ILE A 237 27.25 25.19 -16.49
C ILE A 237 25.85 25.72 -16.39
N ASN A 238 25.45 26.63 -17.27
CA ASN A 238 24.07 27.16 -17.31
C ASN A 238 23.04 26.06 -17.53
N MET A 239 23.34 25.07 -18.38
CA MET A 239 22.47 23.91 -18.59
C MET A 239 22.35 23.05 -17.32
N LEU A 240 23.45 22.82 -16.61
CA LEU A 240 23.42 22.06 -15.33
C LEU A 240 22.67 22.83 -14.24
N ILE A 241 22.85 24.14 -14.12
CA ILE A 241 22.09 25.00 -13.20
C ILE A 241 20.59 24.89 -13.50
N SER A 242 20.21 25.00 -14.77
CA SER A 242 18.82 24.87 -15.21
C SER A 242 18.22 23.52 -14.82
N GLN A 243 18.95 22.43 -15.02
CA GLN A 243 18.52 21.09 -14.61
C GLN A 243 18.36 20.96 -13.10
N LEU A 244 19.30 21.51 -12.32
CA LEU A 244 19.23 21.49 -10.85
C LEU A 244 18.01 22.26 -10.33
N ILE A 245 17.80 23.46 -10.83
CA ILE A 245 16.66 24.30 -10.43
C ILE A 245 15.33 23.64 -10.85
N THR A 246 15.26 23.09 -12.06
CA THR A 246 14.06 22.37 -12.52
C THR A 246 13.75 21.15 -11.63
N ASN A 247 14.77 20.39 -11.25
CA ASN A 247 14.59 19.24 -10.35
C ASN A 247 14.19 19.66 -8.94
N PHE A 248 14.76 20.77 -8.43
CA PHE A 248 14.37 21.37 -7.16
C PHE A 248 12.90 21.78 -7.20
N MET A 249 12.46 22.55 -8.20
CA MET A 249 11.09 23.01 -8.36
C MET A 249 10.08 21.85 -8.45
N ARG A 250 10.48 20.75 -9.10
CA ARG A 250 9.66 19.52 -9.14
C ARG A 250 9.48 18.93 -7.75
N LYS A 251 10.57 18.81 -6.96
CA LYS A 251 10.50 18.30 -5.58
C LYS A 251 9.75 19.24 -4.66
N TYR A 252 9.96 20.53 -4.79
CA TYR A 252 9.24 21.56 -4.04
C TYR A 252 7.73 21.48 -4.26
N LYS A 253 7.29 21.39 -5.53
CA LYS A 253 5.87 21.20 -5.88
C LYS A 253 5.27 19.92 -5.30
N LEU A 254 6.04 18.83 -5.23
CA LEU A 254 5.59 17.59 -4.60
C LEU A 254 5.40 17.75 -3.10
N LEU A 255 6.35 18.40 -2.42
CA LEU A 255 6.25 18.68 -0.98
C LEU A 255 5.09 19.63 -0.66
N ASP A 256 4.89 20.68 -1.47
CA ASP A 256 3.76 21.62 -1.31
C ASP A 256 2.41 20.91 -1.50
N ALA A 257 2.30 20.04 -2.53
CA ALA A 257 1.11 19.24 -2.75
C ALA A 257 0.84 18.27 -1.61
N GLU A 258 1.89 17.65 -1.03
CA GLU A 258 1.78 16.76 0.14
C GLU A 258 1.32 17.54 1.38
N ASN A 259 1.90 18.73 1.64
CA ASN A 259 1.51 19.59 2.74
C ASN A 259 0.04 20.02 2.62
N LYS A 260 -0.36 20.51 1.44
CA LYS A 260 -1.76 20.88 1.17
C LYS A 260 -2.71 19.71 1.38
N ARG A 261 -2.34 18.51 0.95
CA ARG A 261 -3.15 17.30 1.16
C ARG A 261 -3.29 16.93 2.63
N LYS A 262 -2.20 17.00 3.41
CA LYS A 262 -2.23 16.74 4.85
C LYS A 262 -3.11 17.76 5.61
N LYS A 263 -2.99 19.05 5.30
CA LYS A 263 -3.83 20.10 5.86
C LYS A 263 -5.30 19.92 5.49
N PHE A 264 -5.56 19.58 4.23
CA PHE A 264 -6.92 19.36 3.74
C PHE A 264 -7.58 18.16 4.46
N ALA A 265 -6.85 17.05 4.66
CA ALA A 265 -7.34 15.89 5.39
C ALA A 265 -7.75 16.23 6.84
N ILE A 266 -6.98 17.10 7.53
CA ILE A 266 -7.33 17.56 8.88
C ILE A 266 -8.51 18.53 8.86
N THR A 267 -8.57 19.44 7.89
CA THR A 267 -9.56 20.52 7.86
C THR A 267 -10.94 20.03 7.45
N ILE A 268 -11.02 19.16 6.47
CA ILE A 268 -12.28 18.70 5.88
C ILE A 268 -12.63 17.29 6.36
N GLY A 269 -11.61 16.48 6.74
CA GLY A 269 -11.75 15.06 6.98
C GLY A 269 -11.91 14.31 5.66
N ASP A 270 -12.24 13.04 5.79
CA ASP A 270 -12.42 12.18 4.62
C ASP A 270 -13.83 12.36 4.02
N GLU A 271 -13.93 12.36 2.70
CA GLU A 271 -15.20 12.33 1.99
C GLU A 271 -15.82 10.93 2.10
N LEU A 272 -16.77 10.79 3.03
CA LEU A 272 -17.53 9.56 3.21
C LEU A 272 -18.94 9.71 2.65
N PRO A 273 -19.56 8.61 2.18
CA PRO A 273 -20.94 8.61 1.74
C PRO A 273 -21.90 9.11 2.83
N SER A 274 -23.07 9.58 2.42
CA SER A 274 -24.08 10.11 3.36
C SER A 274 -24.47 9.06 4.39
N GLY A 275 -24.50 9.46 5.67
CA GLY A 275 -24.88 8.59 6.79
C GLY A 275 -23.74 7.75 7.37
N ILE A 276 -22.55 7.73 6.76
CA ILE A 276 -21.37 7.07 7.30
C ILE A 276 -20.53 8.08 8.07
N LEU A 277 -20.22 7.74 9.33
CA LEU A 277 -19.36 8.56 10.21
C LEU A 277 -17.90 8.15 10.13
N GLN A 278 -17.63 6.85 10.10
CA GLN A 278 -16.31 6.27 10.01
C GLN A 278 -16.32 5.06 9.10
N MET A 279 -15.20 4.76 8.47
CA MET A 279 -14.99 3.55 7.67
C MET A 279 -13.59 3.02 7.93
N ALA A 280 -13.50 1.75 8.26
CA ALA A 280 -12.23 1.06 8.39
C ALA A 280 -12.06 0.08 7.22
N LYS A 281 -10.84 0.04 6.67
CA LYS A 281 -10.43 -0.89 5.62
C LYS A 281 -9.20 -1.65 6.06
N VAL A 282 -9.22 -2.95 5.87
CA VAL A 282 -8.10 -3.86 6.18
C VAL A 282 -7.74 -4.62 4.92
N TYR A 283 -6.45 -4.64 4.59
CA TYR A 283 -5.91 -5.36 3.44
C TYR A 283 -5.16 -6.59 3.91
N ILE A 284 -5.60 -7.75 3.45
CA ILE A 284 -5.04 -9.04 3.85
C ILE A 284 -4.43 -9.71 2.63
N ALA A 285 -3.13 -10.02 2.71
CA ALA A 285 -2.43 -10.76 1.68
C ALA A 285 -2.43 -12.25 2.02
N LYS A 286 -2.78 -13.05 1.02
CA LYS A 286 -2.66 -14.51 1.09
C LYS A 286 -1.80 -15.02 -0.06
N LYS A 287 -0.89 -15.93 0.27
CA LYS A 287 -0.03 -16.60 -0.67
C LYS A 287 -0.66 -17.95 -1.05
N ARG A 288 -0.96 -18.13 -2.32
CA ARG A 288 -1.51 -19.37 -2.85
C ARG A 288 -0.44 -20.12 -3.66
N LYS A 289 -0.01 -21.25 -3.15
CA LYS A 289 0.84 -22.19 -3.89
C LYS A 289 -0.03 -23.06 -4.78
N ILE A 290 0.52 -23.44 -5.93
CA ILE A 290 -0.16 -24.36 -6.82
C ILE A 290 -0.28 -25.74 -6.16
N GLN A 291 -1.43 -26.37 -6.32
CA GLN A 291 -1.74 -27.68 -5.76
C GLN A 291 -2.48 -28.56 -6.76
N VAL A 292 -2.61 -29.84 -6.43
CA VAL A 292 -3.41 -30.80 -7.22
C VAL A 292 -4.86 -30.30 -7.27
N GLY A 293 -5.45 -30.31 -8.47
CA GLY A 293 -6.79 -29.78 -8.74
C GLY A 293 -6.82 -28.35 -9.29
N ASP A 294 -5.72 -27.61 -9.22
CA ASP A 294 -5.65 -26.27 -9.79
C ASP A 294 -5.64 -26.31 -11.32
N LYS A 295 -6.24 -25.30 -11.94
CA LYS A 295 -6.33 -25.14 -13.38
C LYS A 295 -5.16 -24.32 -13.91
N LEU A 296 -4.45 -24.89 -14.88
CA LEU A 296 -3.39 -24.22 -15.64
C LEU A 296 -3.76 -24.10 -17.10
N ALA A 297 -3.23 -23.09 -17.77
CA ALA A 297 -3.37 -22.92 -19.20
C ALA A 297 -2.10 -22.34 -19.81
N GLY A 298 -1.82 -22.74 -21.05
CA GLY A 298 -0.87 -22.09 -21.92
C GLY A 298 -1.53 -20.98 -22.75
N ARG A 299 -0.80 -20.44 -23.76
CA ARG A 299 -1.29 -19.37 -24.64
C ARG A 299 -2.14 -19.86 -25.82
N HIS A 300 -2.22 -21.17 -26.04
CA HIS A 300 -2.81 -21.78 -27.26
C HIS A 300 -4.11 -22.53 -26.99
N GLY A 301 -4.84 -22.16 -25.91
CA GLY A 301 -6.08 -22.84 -25.55
C GLY A 301 -5.87 -24.22 -24.87
N ASN A 302 -4.65 -24.59 -24.56
CA ASN A 302 -4.27 -25.81 -23.86
C ASN A 302 -4.48 -25.67 -22.35
N LYS A 303 -5.72 -25.64 -21.92
CA LYS A 303 -6.12 -25.64 -20.51
C LYS A 303 -6.06 -27.07 -19.95
N GLY A 304 -5.69 -27.19 -18.68
CA GLY A 304 -5.65 -28.47 -18.01
C GLY A 304 -5.72 -28.32 -16.49
N ILE A 305 -5.85 -29.45 -15.80
CA ILE A 305 -5.92 -29.52 -14.34
C ILE A 305 -4.69 -30.27 -13.83
N VAL A 306 -4.08 -29.76 -12.79
CA VAL A 306 -2.95 -30.42 -12.12
C VAL A 306 -3.42 -31.74 -11.53
N SER A 307 -2.95 -32.85 -12.05
CA SER A 307 -3.30 -34.19 -11.58
C SER A 307 -2.35 -34.69 -10.49
N LYS A 308 -1.07 -34.33 -10.63
CA LYS A 308 -0.03 -34.81 -9.70
C LYS A 308 1.13 -33.81 -9.64
N VAL A 309 1.66 -33.63 -8.43
CA VAL A 309 2.96 -33.03 -8.19
C VAL A 309 3.94 -34.13 -7.86
N VAL A 310 5.01 -34.25 -8.64
CA VAL A 310 5.98 -35.32 -8.57
C VAL A 310 7.31 -34.78 -8.06
N ARG A 311 8.01 -35.58 -7.26
CA ARG A 311 9.35 -35.23 -6.77
C ARG A 311 10.31 -35.02 -7.93
N GLN A 312 11.30 -34.18 -7.73
CA GLN A 312 12.27 -33.83 -8.78
C GLN A 312 13.03 -35.07 -9.29
N GLU A 313 13.33 -36.01 -8.39
CA GLU A 313 14.07 -37.24 -8.70
C GLU A 313 13.26 -38.21 -9.57
N ASP A 314 11.92 -38.20 -9.42
CA ASP A 314 11.00 -39.06 -10.13
C ASP A 314 10.54 -38.50 -11.48
N MET A 315 10.90 -37.27 -11.80
CA MET A 315 10.54 -36.61 -13.06
C MET A 315 11.42 -37.13 -14.21
N PRO A 316 10.87 -37.19 -15.44
CA PRO A 316 11.70 -37.38 -16.63
C PRO A 316 12.75 -36.28 -16.75
N PHE A 317 13.89 -36.60 -17.28
CA PHE A 317 15.01 -35.65 -17.41
C PHE A 317 15.65 -35.70 -18.80
N LEU A 318 16.33 -34.62 -19.17
CA LEU A 318 17.10 -34.52 -20.42
C LEU A 318 18.42 -35.29 -20.29
N PRO A 319 19.11 -35.58 -21.42
CA PRO A 319 20.42 -36.25 -21.41
C PRO A 319 21.48 -35.54 -20.57
N ASN A 320 21.32 -34.23 -20.33
CA ASN A 320 22.20 -33.40 -19.48
C ASN A 320 21.86 -33.48 -17.98
N GLY A 321 20.90 -34.36 -17.59
CA GLY A 321 20.48 -34.55 -16.20
C GLY A 321 19.48 -33.48 -15.70
N ARG A 322 19.07 -32.49 -16.51
CA ARG A 322 18.07 -31.49 -16.09
C ARG A 322 16.68 -32.12 -16.10
N PRO A 323 15.95 -32.12 -14.94
CA PRO A 323 14.59 -32.64 -14.85
C PRO A 323 13.60 -31.71 -15.57
N LEU A 324 12.53 -32.29 -16.07
CA LEU A 324 11.41 -31.55 -16.65
C LEU A 324 10.61 -30.83 -15.56
N ASP A 325 10.01 -29.72 -15.93
CA ASP A 325 9.15 -28.95 -15.04
C ASP A 325 7.67 -29.32 -15.18
N ILE A 326 7.22 -29.55 -16.40
CA ILE A 326 5.82 -29.90 -16.71
C ILE A 326 5.79 -30.98 -17.75
N VAL A 327 4.87 -31.95 -17.58
CA VAL A 327 4.58 -32.96 -18.57
C VAL A 327 3.13 -32.89 -19.02
N LEU A 328 2.94 -32.66 -20.31
CA LEU A 328 1.64 -32.49 -20.96
C LEU A 328 1.33 -33.66 -21.90
N ASN A 329 0.04 -33.92 -22.11
CA ASN A 329 -0.40 -34.88 -23.08
C ASN A 329 -0.11 -34.44 -24.52
N PRO A 330 0.56 -35.24 -25.36
CA PRO A 330 0.85 -34.87 -26.73
C PRO A 330 -0.38 -34.73 -27.63
N LEU A 331 -1.52 -35.32 -27.29
CA LEU A 331 -2.77 -35.20 -28.05
C LEU A 331 -3.31 -33.78 -28.10
N GLY A 332 -2.94 -32.92 -27.13
CA GLY A 332 -3.28 -31.50 -27.13
C GLY A 332 -2.58 -30.68 -28.21
N VAL A 333 -1.45 -31.17 -28.77
CA VAL A 333 -0.69 -30.42 -29.80
C VAL A 333 -1.47 -30.36 -31.12
N PRO A 334 -1.90 -31.49 -31.73
CA PRO A 334 -2.62 -31.39 -33.00
C PRO A 334 -4.03 -30.81 -32.89
N SER A 335 -4.65 -30.90 -31.70
CA SER A 335 -6.03 -30.42 -31.55
C SER A 335 -6.11 -28.93 -31.19
N ARG A 336 -5.09 -28.32 -30.55
CA ARG A 336 -5.16 -26.96 -29.97
C ARG A 336 -3.97 -26.06 -30.28
N MET A 337 -2.84 -26.63 -30.65
CA MET A 337 -1.59 -25.94 -30.93
C MET A 337 -1.11 -26.20 -32.35
#